data_d6259770ea59fcb433383ae1198a297e
#
_entry.id   d6259770ea59fcb433383ae1198a297e
#
_cell.length_a   1.000
_cell.length_b   1.000
_cell.length_c   1.000
_cell.angle_alpha   90.00
_cell.angle_beta   90.00
_cell.angle_gamma   90.00
#
_symmetry.space_group_name_H-M   'P 1'
#
loop_
_entity.id
_entity.type
_entity.pdbx_description
1 polymer ?
#
loop_
_entity_poly.entity_id
_entity_poly.type
_entity_poly.pdbx_seq_one_letter_code
_entity_poly.pdbx_strand_id
1 'polypeptide(L)'
;MIEKLLGVLPEHKDYLDSLQGKVLYVADWKDENNGGISFTDYDVERAAVRLLNPSMLSVFCDKFPENALPIKKGCFSQQCECILFPQDEAEDTDDWRLFIETKYAKDEAKARDERNNYPQKMVGQIEATVEYFRNKGILEENKVVYAIVSFPMLDNYNAWFDQNLIYEALAKHQIIVRATNQAKILNKKIILL
;
A
#
# COMPACT_ATOMS: atom_id res chain seq x y z
N MET A 1 9.86 11.97 4.33
CA MET A 1 8.45 11.52 4.19
C MET A 1 7.62 11.84 5.42
N ILE A 2 7.98 11.40 6.61
CA ILE A 2 7.19 11.57 7.86
C ILE A 2 6.85 13.03 8.15
N GLU A 3 7.82 13.94 8.09
CA GLU A 3 7.58 15.36 8.35
C GLU A 3 6.55 15.96 7.40
N LYS A 4 6.64 15.64 6.11
CA LYS A 4 5.67 16.09 5.10
C LYS A 4 4.28 15.49 5.36
N LEU A 5 4.22 14.20 5.67
CA LEU A 5 2.97 13.48 5.99
C LEU A 5 2.28 14.12 7.21
N LEU A 6 2.96 14.20 8.33
CA LEU A 6 2.39 14.73 9.57
C LEU A 6 2.17 16.27 9.53
N GLY A 7 2.89 16.99 8.68
CA GLY A 7 2.64 18.40 8.42
C GLY A 7 1.30 18.65 7.70
N VAL A 8 0.84 17.70 6.90
CA VAL A 8 -0.42 17.77 6.13
C VAL A 8 -1.55 17.03 6.82
N LEU A 9 -1.25 15.88 7.40
CA LEU A 9 -2.19 14.95 8.04
C LEU A 9 -1.71 14.65 9.48
N PRO A 10 -1.81 15.61 10.40
CA PRO A 10 -1.27 15.44 11.75
C PRO A 10 -1.92 14.31 12.56
N GLU A 11 -3.16 13.94 12.24
CA GLU A 11 -3.87 12.80 12.83
C GLU A 11 -3.24 11.45 12.46
N HIS A 12 -2.48 11.37 11.37
CA HIS A 12 -1.82 10.12 10.95
C HIS A 12 -0.73 9.64 11.93
N LYS A 13 -0.27 10.50 12.85
CA LYS A 13 0.64 10.09 13.92
C LYS A 13 0.11 8.90 14.75
N ASP A 14 -1.21 8.77 14.88
CA ASP A 14 -1.87 7.73 15.66
C ASP A 14 -2.01 6.40 14.86
N TYR A 15 -1.74 6.43 13.55
CA TYR A 15 -1.82 5.31 12.64
C TYR A 15 -0.46 4.88 12.07
N LEU A 16 0.59 5.58 12.45
CA LEU A 16 1.96 5.35 11.98
C LEU A 16 2.69 4.38 12.92
N ASP A 17 2.97 3.18 12.42
CA ASP A 17 3.81 2.20 13.11
C ASP A 17 5.22 2.19 12.52
N SER A 18 6.19 1.73 13.29
CA SER A 18 7.56 1.47 12.83
C SER A 18 8.05 0.14 13.37
N LEU A 19 8.52 -0.73 12.48
CA LEU A 19 9.07 -2.04 12.84
C LEU A 19 10.42 -2.30 12.19
N GLN A 20 11.19 -3.14 12.87
CA GLN A 20 12.46 -3.65 12.41
C GLN A 20 12.50 -5.17 12.61
N GLY A 21 12.46 -5.92 11.52
CA GLY A 21 12.43 -7.38 11.56
C GLY A 21 12.95 -7.98 10.25
N LYS A 22 13.38 -9.25 10.26
CA LYS A 22 13.83 -9.97 9.05
C LYS A 22 12.70 -10.25 8.07
N VAL A 23 11.49 -10.37 8.58
CA VAL A 23 10.25 -10.50 7.82
C VAL A 23 9.22 -9.63 8.51
N LEU A 24 8.49 -8.84 7.72
CA LEU A 24 7.41 -8.00 8.19
C LEU A 24 6.12 -8.41 7.47
N TYR A 25 4.99 -8.26 8.15
CA TYR A 25 3.70 -8.70 7.65
C TYR A 25 2.68 -7.57 7.73
N VAL A 26 1.87 -7.44 6.68
CA VAL A 26 0.69 -6.58 6.65
C VAL A 26 -0.54 -7.45 6.53
N ALA A 27 -1.54 -7.24 7.37
CA ALA A 27 -2.83 -7.89 7.29
C ALA A 27 -3.97 -6.89 7.52
N ASP A 28 -5.10 -7.09 6.84
CA ASP A 28 -6.30 -6.32 7.06
C ASP A 28 -7.33 -7.17 7.83
N TRP A 29 -7.83 -6.65 8.93
CA TRP A 29 -8.80 -7.29 9.82
C TRP A 29 -10.20 -6.69 9.69
N LYS A 30 -10.46 -5.87 8.67
CA LYS A 30 -11.71 -5.14 8.51
C LYS A 30 -12.94 -6.06 8.54
N ASP A 31 -12.85 -7.23 7.94
CA ASP A 31 -13.93 -8.23 7.92
C ASP A 31 -14.05 -9.02 9.22
N GLU A 32 -13.11 -8.85 10.14
CA GLU A 32 -13.07 -9.51 11.45
C GLU A 32 -12.99 -8.46 12.56
N ASN A 33 -14.03 -8.39 13.37
CA ASN A 33 -14.10 -7.54 14.57
C ASN A 33 -13.94 -6.01 14.32
N ASN A 34 -14.23 -5.52 13.11
CA ASN A 34 -13.94 -4.13 12.69
C ASN A 34 -12.47 -3.73 12.94
N GLY A 35 -11.55 -4.69 12.86
CA GLY A 35 -10.13 -4.44 12.94
C GLY A 35 -9.65 -3.64 11.72
N GLY A 36 -8.59 -2.87 11.90
CA GLY A 36 -7.91 -2.17 10.81
C GLY A 36 -6.70 -2.95 10.32
N ILE A 37 -5.84 -2.24 9.61
CA ILE A 37 -4.56 -2.78 9.17
C ILE A 37 -3.66 -3.06 10.37
N SER A 38 -3.07 -4.24 10.40
CA SER A 38 -1.96 -4.59 11.31
C SER A 38 -0.64 -4.65 10.55
N PHE A 39 0.41 -4.18 11.22
CA PHE A 39 1.78 -4.28 10.74
C PHE A 39 2.61 -4.96 11.84
N THR A 40 3.21 -6.13 11.55
CA THR A 40 3.84 -6.99 12.57
C THR A 40 5.16 -7.60 12.07
N ASP A 41 6.00 -8.05 12.99
CA ASP A 41 7.23 -8.81 12.73
C ASP A 41 7.09 -10.31 13.02
N TYR A 42 5.89 -10.76 13.33
CA TYR A 42 5.53 -12.19 13.50
C TYR A 42 4.51 -12.59 12.45
N ASP A 43 4.53 -13.88 12.09
CA ASP A 43 3.67 -14.44 11.05
C ASP A 43 2.20 -14.35 11.43
N VAL A 44 1.39 -13.98 10.44
CA VAL A 44 -0.07 -13.85 10.56
C VAL A 44 -0.69 -14.71 9.47
N GLU A 45 -1.54 -15.65 9.83
CA GLU A 45 -2.21 -16.57 8.88
C GLU A 45 -2.89 -15.85 7.72
N ARG A 46 -3.34 -14.60 7.95
CA ARG A 46 -4.03 -13.76 6.96
C ARG A 46 -3.15 -12.66 6.39
N ALA A 47 -1.84 -12.84 6.39
CA ALA A 47 -0.96 -11.80 5.85
C ALA A 47 -1.31 -11.47 4.38
N ALA A 48 -1.71 -10.24 4.13
CA ALA A 48 -1.96 -9.71 2.79
C ALA A 48 -0.65 -9.55 2.03
N VAL A 49 0.39 -9.10 2.74
CA VAL A 49 1.73 -8.93 2.19
C VAL A 49 2.78 -9.38 3.20
N ARG A 50 3.75 -10.13 2.70
CA ARG A 50 4.96 -10.54 3.39
C ARG A 50 6.16 -9.82 2.81
N LEU A 51 6.86 -9.03 3.63
CA LEU A 51 8.07 -8.33 3.23
C LEU A 51 9.31 -9.02 3.79
N LEU A 52 10.14 -9.56 2.91
CA LEU A 52 11.47 -10.06 3.28
C LEU A 52 12.40 -8.86 3.47
N ASN A 53 12.96 -8.71 4.65
CA ASN A 53 13.82 -7.59 5.04
C ASN A 53 15.14 -8.11 5.65
N PRO A 54 16.02 -8.76 4.87
CA PRO A 54 17.22 -9.41 5.38
C PRO A 54 18.20 -8.44 6.05
N SER A 55 18.17 -7.18 5.66
CA SER A 55 19.00 -6.11 6.25
C SER A 55 18.42 -5.55 7.54
N MET A 56 17.25 -6.02 7.98
CA MET A 56 16.54 -5.49 9.16
C MET A 56 16.40 -3.97 9.13
N LEU A 57 16.10 -3.42 7.95
CA LEU A 57 15.84 -2.00 7.80
C LEU A 57 14.62 -1.62 8.64
N SER A 58 14.66 -0.47 9.29
CA SER A 58 13.47 0.08 9.95
C SER A 58 12.48 0.56 8.89
N VAL A 59 11.24 0.06 8.97
CA VAL A 59 10.16 0.34 8.01
C VAL A 59 9.00 0.96 8.75
N PHE A 60 8.50 2.07 8.23
CA PHE A 60 7.27 2.70 8.67
C PHE A 60 6.09 2.16 7.86
N CYS A 61 4.95 2.05 8.52
CA CYS A 61 3.64 1.76 7.92
C CYS A 61 2.65 2.82 8.40
N ASP A 62 2.17 3.65 7.47
CA ASP A 62 1.02 4.52 7.73
C ASP A 62 -0.25 3.75 7.33
N LYS A 63 -1.04 3.38 8.32
CA LYS A 63 -2.27 2.61 8.19
C LYS A 63 -3.43 3.57 7.99
N PHE A 64 -4.16 3.45 6.90
CA PHE A 64 -5.25 4.38 6.62
C PHE A 64 -6.57 3.93 7.27
N PRO A 65 -7.08 4.66 8.28
CA PRO A 65 -8.44 4.47 8.74
C PRO A 65 -9.45 4.89 7.65
N GLU A 66 -10.71 4.57 7.83
CA GLU A 66 -11.75 5.07 6.92
C GLU A 66 -11.71 6.60 6.84
N ASN A 67 -11.81 7.13 5.62
CA ASN A 67 -11.82 8.57 5.36
C ASN A 67 -10.53 9.29 5.83
N ALA A 68 -9.37 8.65 5.70
CA ALA A 68 -8.09 9.21 6.11
C ALA A 68 -7.61 10.39 5.25
N LEU A 69 -8.10 10.52 4.02
CA LEU A 69 -7.59 11.49 3.04
C LEU A 69 -8.62 12.59 2.73
N PRO A 70 -8.74 13.64 3.55
CA PRO A 70 -9.75 14.67 3.39
C PRO A 70 -9.43 15.61 2.21
N ILE A 71 -10.37 15.78 1.27
CA ILE A 71 -10.32 16.77 0.19
C ILE A 71 -10.91 18.10 0.67
N LYS A 72 -12.09 18.04 1.27
CA LYS A 72 -12.81 19.16 1.88
C LYS A 72 -13.74 18.60 2.97
N LYS A 73 -14.36 19.48 3.75
CA LYS A 73 -15.28 19.07 4.82
C LYS A 73 -16.33 18.07 4.32
N GLY A 74 -16.30 16.86 4.87
CA GLY A 74 -17.21 15.76 4.55
C GLY A 74 -16.98 15.08 3.18
N CYS A 75 -15.87 15.38 2.50
CA CYS A 75 -15.51 14.75 1.25
C CYS A 75 -14.06 14.21 1.33
N PHE A 76 -13.90 12.94 1.02
CA PHE A 76 -12.63 12.23 1.14
C PHE A 76 -12.22 11.61 -0.20
N SER A 77 -10.93 11.48 -0.43
CA SER A 77 -10.40 10.71 -1.54
C SER A 77 -10.65 9.22 -1.35
N GLN A 78 -10.75 8.49 -2.45
CA GLN A 78 -10.53 7.04 -2.38
C GLN A 78 -9.11 6.80 -1.89
N GLN A 79 -8.92 5.71 -1.17
CA GLN A 79 -7.63 5.39 -0.58
C GLN A 79 -7.37 3.88 -0.59
N CYS A 80 -6.09 3.50 -0.69
CA CYS A 80 -5.63 2.14 -0.44
C CYS A 80 -5.55 1.88 1.08
N GLU A 81 -5.15 0.68 1.48
CA GLU A 81 -5.15 0.28 2.89
C GLU A 81 -4.00 0.90 3.70
N CYS A 82 -2.81 0.97 3.13
CA CYS A 82 -1.65 1.57 3.80
C CYS A 82 -0.53 1.93 2.82
N ILE A 83 0.44 2.70 3.34
CA ILE A 83 1.72 2.93 2.67
C ILE A 83 2.88 2.52 3.58
N LEU A 84 3.88 1.83 3.00
CA LEU A 84 5.13 1.50 3.66
C LEU A 84 6.29 2.27 3.04
N PHE A 85 7.24 2.66 3.88
CA PHE A 85 8.46 3.34 3.46
C PHE A 85 9.58 3.12 4.48
N PRO A 86 10.87 3.15 4.07
CA PRO A 86 11.97 3.02 5.01
C PRO A 86 12.07 4.24 5.90
N GLN A 87 12.72 4.10 7.04
CA GLN A 87 13.05 5.24 7.91
C GLN A 87 13.95 6.22 7.13
N ASP A 88 13.44 7.43 6.95
CA ASP A 88 14.14 8.50 6.25
C ASP A 88 15.25 9.10 7.14
N GLU A 89 16.40 9.35 6.57
CA GLU A 89 17.28 10.42 7.04
C GLU A 89 16.86 11.70 6.31
N ALA A 90 16.87 12.83 6.97
CA ALA A 90 16.10 14.05 6.68
C ALA A 90 16.14 14.64 5.24
N GLU A 91 16.84 14.05 4.27
CA GLU A 91 16.97 14.60 2.91
C GLU A 91 16.96 13.53 1.79
N ASP A 92 16.71 12.23 2.08
CA ASP A 92 16.77 11.20 1.05
C ASP A 92 15.41 11.05 0.34
N THR A 93 15.31 11.64 -0.86
CA THR A 93 14.11 11.57 -1.72
C THR A 93 14.04 10.30 -2.58
N ASP A 94 15.14 9.51 -2.65
CA ASP A 94 15.24 8.34 -3.52
C ASP A 94 14.69 7.05 -2.92
N ASP A 95 14.25 7.09 -1.66
CA ASP A 95 13.70 5.94 -0.96
C ASP A 95 12.43 5.40 -1.64
N TRP A 96 12.27 4.07 -1.63
CA TRP A 96 11.05 3.45 -2.14
C TRP A 96 9.83 3.81 -1.29
N ARG A 97 8.66 3.84 -1.95
CA ARG A 97 7.33 3.96 -1.34
C ARG A 97 6.48 2.82 -1.88
N LEU A 98 5.87 2.05 -0.98
CA LEU A 98 5.06 0.89 -1.32
C LEU A 98 3.63 1.08 -0.83
N PHE A 99 2.71 1.23 -1.77
CA PHE A 99 1.27 1.30 -1.50
C PHE A 99 0.68 -0.11 -1.53
N ILE A 100 -0.22 -0.42 -0.61
CA ILE A 100 -0.84 -1.73 -0.51
C ILE A 100 -2.35 -1.60 -0.53
N GLU A 101 -2.97 -2.36 -1.41
CA GLU A 101 -4.42 -2.57 -1.45
C GLU A 101 -4.71 -4.07 -1.43
N THR A 102 -5.70 -4.47 -0.63
CA THR A 102 -6.02 -5.89 -0.43
C THR A 102 -7.51 -6.15 -0.46
N LYS A 103 -7.88 -7.35 -0.92
CA LYS A 103 -9.26 -7.86 -0.88
C LYS A 103 -9.28 -9.30 -0.38
N TYR A 104 -10.00 -9.55 0.71
CA TYR A 104 -10.13 -10.87 1.34
C TYR A 104 -11.31 -11.66 0.74
N ALA A 105 -11.34 -11.81 -0.58
CA ALA A 105 -12.32 -12.67 -1.23
C ALA A 105 -11.96 -14.13 -0.94
N LYS A 106 -12.93 -14.89 -0.39
CA LYS A 106 -12.80 -16.34 -0.10
C LYS A 106 -13.19 -17.21 -1.28
N ASP A 107 -13.77 -16.63 -2.32
CA ASP A 107 -14.36 -17.31 -3.47
C ASP A 107 -13.86 -16.66 -4.75
N GLU A 108 -13.16 -17.44 -5.55
CA GLU A 108 -12.59 -16.99 -6.82
C GLU A 108 -13.67 -16.46 -7.78
N ALA A 109 -14.85 -17.14 -7.86
CA ALA A 109 -15.92 -16.72 -8.73
C ALA A 109 -16.44 -15.32 -8.35
N LYS A 110 -16.56 -15.03 -7.06
CA LYS A 110 -16.93 -13.69 -6.57
C LYS A 110 -15.83 -12.67 -6.82
N ALA A 111 -14.56 -13.06 -6.65
CA ALA A 111 -13.44 -12.17 -6.88
C ALA A 111 -13.33 -11.76 -8.36
N ARG A 112 -13.66 -12.68 -9.27
CA ARG A 112 -13.63 -12.48 -10.72
C ARG A 112 -14.93 -11.92 -11.31
N ASP A 113 -15.98 -11.76 -10.51
CA ASP A 113 -17.26 -11.22 -10.99
C ASP A 113 -17.06 -9.79 -11.51
N GLU A 114 -17.32 -9.58 -12.79
CA GLU A 114 -17.18 -8.29 -13.47
C GLU A 114 -17.95 -7.16 -12.78
N ARG A 115 -19.05 -7.47 -12.08
CA ARG A 115 -19.83 -6.50 -11.31
C ARG A 115 -19.02 -5.94 -10.12
N ASN A 116 -18.11 -6.74 -9.56
CA ASN A 116 -17.24 -6.31 -8.48
C ASN A 116 -16.10 -5.46 -8.98
N ASN A 117 -15.56 -5.78 -10.15
CA ASN A 117 -14.47 -5.08 -10.82
C ASN A 117 -13.28 -4.77 -9.88
N TYR A 118 -12.89 -5.77 -9.07
CA TYR A 118 -11.86 -5.59 -8.04
C TYR A 118 -10.51 -5.11 -8.59
N PRO A 119 -9.96 -5.67 -9.69
CA PRO A 119 -8.68 -5.19 -10.20
C PRO A 119 -8.65 -3.69 -10.46
N GLN A 120 -9.65 -3.15 -11.17
CA GLN A 120 -9.75 -1.73 -11.48
C GLN A 120 -9.96 -0.89 -10.23
N LYS A 121 -10.79 -1.36 -9.29
CA LYS A 121 -11.03 -0.66 -8.03
C LYS A 121 -9.78 -0.59 -7.17
N MET A 122 -9.02 -1.68 -7.06
CA MET A 122 -7.79 -1.74 -6.27
C MET A 122 -6.71 -0.82 -6.85
N VAL A 123 -6.49 -0.88 -8.16
CA VAL A 123 -5.54 0.03 -8.82
C VAL A 123 -6.01 1.48 -8.69
N GLY A 124 -7.30 1.78 -8.91
CA GLY A 124 -7.85 3.11 -8.78
C GLY A 124 -7.76 3.69 -7.36
N GLN A 125 -7.89 2.88 -6.31
CA GLN A 125 -7.67 3.31 -4.92
C GLN A 125 -6.21 3.71 -4.68
N ILE A 126 -5.25 2.96 -5.24
CA ILE A 126 -3.82 3.28 -5.19
C ILE A 126 -3.54 4.58 -5.95
N GLU A 127 -4.03 4.71 -7.19
CA GLU A 127 -3.87 5.92 -8.02
C GLU A 127 -4.41 7.15 -7.30
N ALA A 128 -5.61 7.08 -6.75
CA ALA A 128 -6.22 8.17 -6.00
C ALA A 128 -5.40 8.57 -4.76
N THR A 129 -4.82 7.59 -4.05
CA THR A 129 -3.95 7.84 -2.89
C THR A 129 -2.65 8.53 -3.31
N VAL A 130 -1.99 8.03 -4.36
CA VAL A 130 -0.75 8.60 -4.90
C VAL A 130 -0.99 10.03 -5.39
N GLU A 131 -2.07 10.27 -6.13
CA GLU A 131 -2.45 11.60 -6.62
C GLU A 131 -2.74 12.55 -5.46
N TYR A 132 -3.47 12.11 -4.44
CA TYR A 132 -3.71 12.90 -3.24
C TYR A 132 -2.39 13.32 -2.57
N PHE A 133 -1.45 12.38 -2.40
CA PHE A 133 -0.15 12.63 -1.77
C PHE A 133 0.70 13.63 -2.57
N ARG A 134 0.68 13.55 -3.91
CA ARG A 134 1.34 14.51 -4.79
C ARG A 134 0.72 15.89 -4.70
N ASN A 135 -0.59 15.98 -4.82
CA ASN A 135 -1.34 17.25 -4.72
C ASN A 135 -1.14 17.96 -3.38
N LYS A 136 -0.84 17.21 -2.32
CA LYS A 136 -0.54 17.73 -0.99
C LYS A 136 0.95 17.97 -0.73
N GLY A 137 1.83 17.67 -1.68
CA GLY A 137 3.27 17.82 -1.54
C GLY A 137 3.92 16.81 -0.57
N ILE A 138 3.19 15.77 -0.16
CA ILE A 138 3.72 14.68 0.67
C ILE A 138 4.69 13.81 -0.16
N LEU A 139 4.34 13.60 -1.43
CA LEU A 139 5.12 12.85 -2.41
C LEU A 139 5.55 13.78 -3.55
N GLU A 140 6.76 13.59 -4.06
CA GLU A 140 7.25 14.32 -5.24
C GLU A 140 6.45 13.91 -6.48
N GLU A 141 6.16 14.89 -7.37
CA GLU A 141 5.29 14.70 -8.53
C GLU A 141 5.77 13.60 -9.47
N ASN A 142 7.07 13.54 -9.73
CA ASN A 142 7.68 12.59 -10.68
C ASN A 142 8.31 11.37 -10.00
N LYS A 143 8.07 11.16 -8.71
CA LYS A 143 8.61 10.00 -8.01
C LYS A 143 7.92 8.73 -8.48
N VAL A 144 8.72 7.76 -8.93
CA VAL A 144 8.23 6.40 -9.17
C VAL A 144 7.95 5.74 -7.82
N VAL A 145 6.76 5.17 -7.68
CA VAL A 145 6.33 4.44 -6.49
C VAL A 145 5.94 3.02 -6.84
N TYR A 146 5.92 2.15 -5.84
CA TYR A 146 5.56 0.75 -5.97
C TYR A 146 4.19 0.50 -5.38
N ALA A 147 3.48 -0.47 -5.92
CA ALA A 147 2.19 -0.88 -5.40
C ALA A 147 1.99 -2.40 -5.46
N ILE A 148 1.42 -2.94 -4.39
CA ILE A 148 0.96 -4.31 -4.31
C ILE A 148 -0.57 -4.30 -4.27
N VAL A 149 -1.17 -5.13 -5.14
CA VAL A 149 -2.57 -5.53 -5.08
C VAL A 149 -2.62 -7.01 -4.70
N SER A 150 -3.31 -7.35 -3.61
CA SER A 150 -3.27 -8.69 -3.02
C SER A 150 -4.65 -9.26 -2.75
N PHE A 151 -4.82 -10.57 -3.07
CA PHE A 151 -5.92 -11.42 -2.63
C PHE A 151 -5.35 -12.54 -1.76
N PRO A 152 -5.10 -12.30 -0.47
CA PRO A 152 -4.34 -13.24 0.38
C PRO A 152 -4.99 -14.60 0.57
N MET A 153 -6.30 -14.74 0.30
CA MET A 153 -7.06 -15.97 0.41
C MET A 153 -7.20 -16.75 -0.91
N LEU A 154 -6.57 -16.27 -2.00
CA LEU A 154 -6.72 -16.85 -3.33
C LEU A 154 -5.36 -17.04 -3.98
N ASP A 155 -5.25 -18.14 -4.77
CA ASP A 155 -4.06 -18.43 -5.56
C ASP A 155 -4.18 -17.90 -6.99
N ASN A 156 -3.04 -17.69 -7.64
CA ASN A 156 -2.93 -17.38 -9.07
C ASN A 156 -3.75 -16.16 -9.57
N TYR A 157 -4.07 -15.23 -8.68
CA TYR A 157 -4.88 -14.05 -9.02
C TYR A 157 -4.14 -13.00 -9.86
N ASN A 158 -2.84 -13.10 -10.01
CA ASN A 158 -2.04 -12.20 -10.83
C ASN A 158 -2.51 -12.12 -12.29
N ALA A 159 -3.01 -13.23 -12.84
CA ALA A 159 -3.55 -13.30 -14.19
C ALA A 159 -4.88 -12.52 -14.38
N TRP A 160 -5.51 -12.07 -13.32
CA TRP A 160 -6.78 -11.31 -13.40
C TRP A 160 -6.57 -9.82 -13.65
N PHE A 161 -5.34 -9.34 -13.48
CA PHE A 161 -5.00 -7.95 -13.71
C PHE A 161 -4.63 -7.74 -15.17
N ASP A 162 -5.41 -6.92 -15.87
CA ASP A 162 -5.14 -6.55 -17.26
C ASP A 162 -3.79 -5.83 -17.35
N GLN A 163 -2.98 -6.27 -18.31
CA GLN A 163 -1.67 -5.65 -18.56
C GLN A 163 -1.79 -4.18 -18.97
N ASN A 164 -2.87 -3.79 -19.65
CA ASN A 164 -3.13 -2.40 -19.99
C ASN A 164 -3.37 -1.55 -18.72
N LEU A 165 -4.14 -2.07 -17.76
CA LEU A 165 -4.38 -1.40 -16.48
C LEU A 165 -3.05 -1.13 -15.74
N ILE A 166 -2.18 -2.13 -15.66
CA ILE A 166 -0.85 -2.02 -15.03
C ILE A 166 0.04 -1.04 -15.79
N TYR A 167 0.02 -1.11 -17.13
CA TYR A 167 0.79 -0.20 -17.98
C TYR A 167 0.32 1.25 -17.85
N GLU A 168 -0.97 1.49 -17.80
CA GLU A 168 -1.54 2.82 -17.61
C GLU A 168 -1.16 3.43 -16.26
N ALA A 169 -1.19 2.66 -15.18
CA ALA A 169 -0.74 3.10 -13.86
C ALA A 169 0.73 3.57 -13.89
N LEU A 170 1.59 2.85 -14.61
CA LEU A 170 2.99 3.27 -14.79
C LEU A 170 3.10 4.51 -15.68
N ALA A 171 2.46 4.50 -16.85
CA ALA A 171 2.63 5.55 -17.85
C ALA A 171 2.04 6.90 -17.43
N LYS A 172 0.89 6.88 -16.75
CA LYS A 172 0.17 8.10 -16.34
C LYS A 172 0.52 8.57 -14.93
N HIS A 173 0.76 7.61 -14.02
CA HIS A 173 0.90 7.90 -12.59
C HIS A 173 2.25 7.47 -12.00
N GLN A 174 3.22 6.99 -12.80
CA GLN A 174 4.52 6.48 -12.34
C GLN A 174 4.40 5.45 -11.20
N ILE A 175 3.40 4.58 -11.28
CA ILE A 175 3.13 3.53 -10.28
C ILE A 175 3.48 2.17 -10.87
N ILE A 176 4.45 1.46 -10.28
CA ILE A 176 4.77 0.08 -10.62
C ILE A 176 3.87 -0.84 -9.82
N VAL A 177 2.79 -1.32 -10.42
CA VAL A 177 1.83 -2.22 -9.79
C VAL A 177 2.25 -3.68 -9.98
N ARG A 178 2.12 -4.49 -8.92
CA ARG A 178 2.25 -5.95 -8.98
C ARG A 178 1.12 -6.63 -8.20
N ALA A 179 0.54 -7.62 -8.84
CA ALA A 179 -0.42 -8.53 -8.21
C ALA A 179 0.37 -9.66 -7.53
N THR A 180 0.68 -9.47 -6.25
CA THR A 180 1.51 -10.37 -5.45
C THR A 180 1.21 -10.18 -3.96
N ASN A 181 1.63 -11.14 -3.15
CA ASN A 181 1.60 -11.05 -1.69
C ASN A 181 3.00 -11.01 -1.06
N GLN A 182 4.03 -10.77 -1.88
CA GLN A 182 5.42 -10.75 -1.40
C GLN A 182 6.20 -9.59 -1.99
N ALA A 183 7.12 -9.05 -1.17
CA ALA A 183 8.15 -8.13 -1.60
C ALA A 183 9.47 -8.42 -0.87
N LYS A 184 10.59 -7.99 -1.44
CA LYS A 184 11.91 -8.09 -0.82
C LYS A 184 12.58 -6.73 -0.76
N ILE A 185 12.88 -6.28 0.44
CA ILE A 185 13.64 -5.06 0.70
C ILE A 185 15.12 -5.39 0.59
N LEU A 186 15.83 -4.77 -0.32
CA LEU A 186 17.29 -4.91 -0.43
C LEU A 186 18.00 -3.81 0.37
N ASN A 187 17.52 -2.58 0.28
CA ASN A 187 18.02 -1.42 1.03
C ASN A 187 16.98 -0.29 0.98
N LYS A 188 17.33 0.90 1.48
CA LYS A 188 16.44 2.08 1.47
C LYS A 188 15.96 2.50 0.07
N LYS A 189 16.73 2.22 -0.98
CA LYS A 189 16.43 2.68 -2.35
C LYS A 189 15.80 1.60 -3.22
N ILE A 190 15.96 0.32 -2.87
CA ILE A 190 15.60 -0.81 -3.71
C ILE A 190 14.67 -1.77 -2.97
N ILE A 191 13.49 -1.93 -3.52
CA ILE A 191 12.53 -2.97 -3.18
C ILE A 191 12.20 -3.77 -4.45
N LEU A 192 12.06 -5.08 -4.32
CA LEU A 192 11.66 -6.00 -5.41
C LEU A 192 10.25 -6.51 -5.11
N LEU A 193 9.37 -6.48 -6.11
CA LEU A 193 8.00 -7.01 -6.07
C LEU A 193 7.88 -8.26 -6.93
#